data_f3ba4b24c5fbfe3f60be51829c3e7160
#
_entry.id   f3ba4b24c5fbfe3f60be51829c3e7160
#
_cell.length_a   1.000
_cell.length_b   1.000
_cell.length_c   1.000
_cell.angle_alpha   90.00
_cell.angle_beta   90.00
_cell.angle_gamma   90.00
#
_symmetry.space_group_name_H-M   'P 1'
#
loop_
_entity.id
_entity.type
_entity.pdbx_description
1 polymer ?
#
loop_
_entity_poly.entity_id
_entity_poly.type
_entity_poly.pdbx_seq_one_letter_code
_entity_poly.pdbx_strand_id
1 'polypeptide(L)'
;MARYKVGILGGTFDPPHEGHLKISKFVIRKLKLRSIIWAITKKNPFKDESETSLLKRIKECKRIIGLNSFIKVKFYENIIKSNKTIDLINHLKKNKKLEIYFM
;
A
#
# COMPACT_ATOMS: atom_id res chain seq x y z
N MET A 1 -13.79 5.65 21.31
CA MET A 1 -13.74 4.57 20.32
C MET A 1 -12.31 4.26 19.96
N ALA A 2 -11.94 2.99 19.92
CA ALA A 2 -10.62 2.58 19.51
C ALA A 2 -10.44 2.86 18.00
N ARG A 3 -9.29 3.42 17.64
CA ARG A 3 -8.93 3.60 16.24
C ARG A 3 -8.42 2.29 15.65
N TYR A 4 -8.67 2.09 14.38
CA TYR A 4 -8.09 0.96 13.66
C TYR A 4 -6.64 1.26 13.29
N LYS A 5 -5.73 0.38 13.65
CA LYS A 5 -4.32 0.51 13.30
C LYS A 5 -4.09 -0.06 11.91
N VAL A 6 -3.62 0.77 11.00
CA VAL A 6 -3.38 0.39 9.61
C VAL A 6 -1.96 0.76 9.22
N GLY A 7 -1.23 -0.19 8.64
CA GLY A 7 0.10 0.06 8.10
C GLY A 7 0.05 0.39 6.63
N ILE A 8 0.97 1.22 6.19
CA ILE A 8 1.14 1.56 4.77
C ILE A 8 2.54 1.18 4.33
N LEU A 9 2.64 0.30 3.35
CA LEU A 9 3.90 -0.05 2.70
C LEU A 9 3.89 0.51 1.29
N GLY A 10 4.65 1.58 1.06
CA GLY A 10 4.73 2.21 -0.25
C GLY A 10 5.85 1.62 -1.09
N GLY A 11 5.66 1.58 -2.39
CA GLY A 11 6.69 1.12 -3.32
C GLY A 11 6.16 0.91 -4.72
N THR A 12 7.08 0.62 -5.64
CA THR A 12 6.71 0.32 -7.01
C THR A 12 6.25 -1.12 -7.18
N PHE A 13 6.72 -2.03 -6.32
CA PHE A 13 6.41 -3.46 -6.39
C PHE A 13 6.70 -4.03 -7.78
N ASP A 14 7.91 -3.83 -8.26
CA ASP A 14 8.33 -4.25 -9.59
C ASP A 14 9.65 -5.04 -9.56
N PRO A 15 9.57 -6.35 -9.35
CA PRO A 15 8.37 -7.10 -9.02
C PRO A 15 8.09 -7.08 -7.51
N PRO A 16 6.85 -7.36 -7.08
CA PRO A 16 6.61 -7.70 -5.69
C PRO A 16 7.24 -9.06 -5.38
N HIS A 17 7.61 -9.30 -4.14
CA HIS A 17 8.26 -10.56 -3.75
C HIS A 17 7.92 -10.97 -2.33
N GLU A 18 8.37 -12.15 -1.95
CA GLU A 18 8.10 -12.72 -0.63
C GLU A 18 8.57 -11.84 0.52
N GLY A 19 9.63 -11.03 0.31
CA GLY A 19 10.10 -10.09 1.33
C GLY A 19 9.04 -9.07 1.71
N HIS A 20 8.28 -8.56 0.75
CA HIS A 20 7.17 -7.65 1.02
C HIS A 20 6.11 -8.33 1.90
N LEU A 21 5.79 -9.58 1.61
CA LEU A 21 4.82 -10.35 2.38
C LEU A 21 5.32 -10.62 3.79
N LYS A 22 6.58 -11.03 3.94
CA LYS A 22 7.18 -11.34 5.23
C LYS A 22 7.23 -10.12 6.15
N ILE A 23 7.65 -8.96 5.64
CA ILE A 23 7.71 -7.75 6.45
C ILE A 23 6.29 -7.30 6.83
N SER A 24 5.32 -7.45 5.94
CA SER A 24 3.94 -7.13 6.25
C SER A 24 3.39 -7.97 7.39
N LYS A 25 3.60 -9.28 7.32
CA LYS A 25 3.16 -10.19 8.39
C LYS A 25 3.86 -9.91 9.72
N PHE A 26 5.15 -9.60 9.68
CA PHE A 26 5.92 -9.28 10.87
C PHE A 26 5.39 -8.01 11.54
N VAL A 27 5.18 -6.94 10.77
CA VAL A 27 4.74 -5.66 11.29
C VAL A 27 3.31 -5.73 11.83
N ILE A 28 2.43 -6.46 11.15
CA ILE A 28 1.07 -6.70 11.63
C ILE A 28 1.08 -7.28 13.03
N ARG A 29 1.91 -8.29 13.27
CA ARG A 29 2.00 -8.93 14.59
C ARG A 29 2.69 -8.03 15.61
N LYS A 30 3.78 -7.37 15.21
CA LYS A 30 4.58 -6.55 16.13
C LYS A 30 3.80 -5.34 16.64
N LEU A 31 3.08 -4.66 15.75
CA LEU A 31 2.32 -3.45 16.07
C LEU A 31 0.83 -3.71 16.29
N LYS A 32 0.40 -4.97 16.18
CA LYS A 32 -1.01 -5.36 16.30
C LYS A 32 -1.90 -4.58 15.35
N LEU A 33 -1.48 -4.50 14.09
CA LEU A 33 -2.22 -3.80 13.06
C LEU A 33 -3.44 -4.61 12.63
N ARG A 34 -4.51 -3.92 12.28
CA ARG A 34 -5.69 -4.54 11.70
C ARG A 34 -5.45 -4.97 10.26
N SER A 35 -4.72 -4.15 9.52
CA SER A 35 -4.42 -4.42 8.12
C SER A 35 -3.20 -3.65 7.66
N ILE A 36 -2.68 -4.04 6.50
CA ILE A 36 -1.64 -3.30 5.79
C ILE A 36 -2.11 -3.03 4.38
N ILE A 37 -1.86 -1.83 3.90
CA ILE A 37 -2.12 -1.44 2.52
C ILE A 37 -0.78 -1.34 1.80
N TRP A 38 -0.64 -2.10 0.72
CA TRP A 38 0.47 -1.94 -0.22
C TRP A 38 0.09 -0.82 -1.18
N ALA A 39 0.64 0.37 -0.93
CA ALA A 39 0.37 1.55 -1.74
C ALA A 39 1.33 1.56 -2.93
N ILE A 40 0.86 1.07 -4.06
CA ILE A 40 1.68 0.97 -5.26
C ILE A 40 1.85 2.34 -5.92
N THR A 41 3.06 2.63 -6.41
CA THR A 41 3.38 3.89 -7.06
C THR A 41 3.85 3.65 -8.49
N LYS A 42 3.80 4.68 -9.33
CA LYS A 42 4.37 4.64 -10.67
C LYS A 42 5.89 4.49 -10.59
N LYS A 43 6.48 3.78 -11.55
CA LYS A 43 7.93 3.58 -11.62
C LYS A 43 8.71 4.89 -11.78
N ASN A 44 8.17 5.80 -12.58
CA ASN A 44 8.82 7.08 -12.84
C ASN A 44 7.76 8.18 -12.80
N PRO A 45 7.82 9.09 -11.81
CA PRO A 45 6.83 10.16 -11.66
C PRO A 45 6.87 11.18 -12.79
N PHE A 46 7.95 11.23 -13.57
CA PHE A 46 8.14 12.19 -14.66
C PHE A 46 7.76 11.65 -16.03
N LYS A 47 7.43 10.36 -16.13
CA LYS A 47 7.01 9.73 -17.37
C LYS A 47 5.67 9.03 -17.18
N ASP A 48 4.84 9.09 -18.19
CA ASP A 48 3.60 8.32 -18.19
C ASP A 48 3.95 6.83 -18.28
N GLU A 49 3.54 6.10 -17.28
CA GLU A 49 3.65 4.65 -17.26
C GLU A 49 2.42 4.07 -17.94
N SER A 50 2.61 3.01 -18.75
CA SER A 50 1.48 2.36 -19.37
C SER A 50 0.57 1.78 -18.29
N GLU A 51 -0.74 1.94 -18.49
CA GLU A 51 -1.75 1.35 -17.62
C GLU A 51 -1.59 -0.16 -17.52
N THR A 52 -1.20 -0.81 -18.60
CA THR A 52 -0.95 -2.25 -18.64
C THR A 52 0.14 -2.66 -17.66
N SER A 53 1.24 -1.89 -17.60
CA SER A 53 2.34 -2.17 -16.67
C SER A 53 1.89 -2.04 -15.21
N LEU A 54 1.13 -1.01 -14.90
CA LEU A 54 0.58 -0.80 -13.56
C LEU A 54 -0.37 -1.93 -13.17
N LEU A 55 -1.30 -2.28 -14.05
CA LEU A 55 -2.25 -3.36 -13.80
C LEU A 55 -1.55 -4.70 -13.60
N LYS A 56 -0.48 -4.97 -14.36
CA LYS A 56 0.32 -6.17 -14.20
C LYS A 56 0.95 -6.25 -12.82
N ARG A 57 1.51 -5.14 -12.33
CA ARG A 57 2.10 -5.09 -10.99
C ARG A 57 1.06 -5.28 -9.89
N ILE A 58 -0.10 -4.68 -10.03
CA ILE A 58 -1.21 -4.86 -9.10
C ILE A 58 -1.63 -6.33 -9.06
N LYS A 59 -1.74 -6.96 -10.23
CA LYS A 59 -2.11 -8.37 -10.34
C LYS A 59 -1.10 -9.28 -9.65
N GLU A 60 0.20 -9.01 -9.85
CA GLU A 60 1.27 -9.78 -9.19
C GLU A 60 1.24 -9.58 -7.67
N CYS A 61 0.97 -8.37 -7.19
CA CYS A 61 0.80 -8.13 -5.76
C CYS A 61 -0.34 -8.98 -5.20
N LYS A 62 -1.47 -9.00 -5.87
CA LYS A 62 -2.63 -9.80 -5.44
C LYS A 62 -2.32 -11.29 -5.43
N ARG A 63 -1.52 -11.76 -6.38
CA ARG A 63 -1.10 -13.15 -6.43
C ARG A 63 -0.24 -13.52 -5.22
N ILE A 64 0.72 -12.69 -4.87
CA ILE A 64 1.61 -12.93 -3.72
C ILE A 64 0.85 -12.82 -2.40
N ILE A 65 -0.05 -11.86 -2.28
CA ILE A 65 -0.90 -11.69 -1.10
C ILE A 65 -1.79 -12.93 -0.90
N GLY A 66 -2.31 -13.48 -2.01
CA GLY A 66 -3.14 -14.67 -1.95
C GLY A 66 -4.38 -14.49 -1.07
N LEU A 67 -4.55 -15.39 -0.12
CA LEU A 67 -5.71 -15.40 0.78
C LEU A 67 -5.52 -14.57 2.06
N ASN A 68 -4.44 -13.81 2.17
CA ASN A 68 -4.20 -12.96 3.34
C ASN A 68 -5.11 -11.73 3.30
N SER A 69 -6.29 -11.83 3.90
CA SER A 69 -7.31 -10.78 3.85
C SER A 69 -6.93 -9.48 4.55
N PHE A 70 -5.90 -9.51 5.40
CA PHE A 70 -5.41 -8.34 6.13
C PHE A 70 -4.40 -7.51 5.34
N ILE A 71 -4.04 -7.92 4.12
CA ILE A 71 -3.16 -7.19 3.22
C ILE A 71 -3.94 -6.81 1.97
N LYS A 72 -3.91 -5.52 1.60
CA LYS A 72 -4.60 -5.01 0.41
C LYS A 72 -3.63 -4.20 -0.43
N VAL A 73 -3.77 -4.27 -1.76
CA VAL A 73 -3.00 -3.42 -2.67
C VAL A 73 -3.90 -2.33 -3.22
N LYS A 74 -3.40 -1.09 -3.20
CA LYS A 74 -4.16 0.07 -3.70
C LYS A 74 -3.25 1.04 -4.44
N PHE A 75 -3.83 1.72 -5.41
CA PHE A 75 -3.17 2.77 -6.16
C PHE A 75 -3.90 4.09 -5.90
N TYR A 76 -3.28 4.96 -5.11
CA TYR A 76 -3.91 6.21 -4.68
C TYR A 76 -3.61 7.40 -5.58
N GLU A 77 -2.62 7.33 -6.44
CA GLU A 77 -2.20 8.47 -7.26
C GLU A 77 -3.32 9.01 -8.17
N ASN A 78 -4.22 8.14 -8.64
CA ASN A 78 -5.39 8.55 -9.41
C ASN A 78 -6.41 9.30 -8.56
N ILE A 79 -6.49 8.97 -7.28
CA ILE A 79 -7.47 9.57 -6.36
C ILE A 79 -6.98 10.93 -5.86
N ILE A 80 -5.73 10.97 -5.40
CA ILE A 80 -5.16 12.19 -4.79
C ILE A 80 -4.48 13.10 -5.81
N LYS A 81 -4.36 12.67 -7.07
CA LYS A 81 -3.70 13.41 -8.14
C LYS A 81 -2.25 13.78 -7.82
N SER A 82 -1.56 12.94 -7.06
CA SER A 82 -0.21 13.19 -6.60
C SER A 82 0.52 11.88 -6.37
N ASN A 83 1.85 11.91 -6.55
CA ASN A 83 2.74 10.79 -6.23
C ASN A 83 3.56 11.05 -4.95
N LYS A 84 3.26 12.14 -4.24
CA LYS A 84 4.00 12.50 -3.03
C LYS A 84 3.48 11.72 -1.82
N THR A 85 4.39 11.17 -1.04
CA THR A 85 4.07 10.43 0.19
C THR A 85 3.25 11.26 1.18
N ILE A 86 3.61 12.55 1.35
CA ILE A 86 2.90 13.42 2.28
C ILE A 86 1.44 13.61 1.89
N ASP A 87 1.15 13.68 0.60
CA ASP A 87 -0.22 13.82 0.12
C ASP A 87 -1.03 12.54 0.39
N LEU A 88 -0.40 11.37 0.23
CA LEU A 88 -1.04 10.11 0.56
C LEU A 88 -1.36 10.03 2.07
N ILE A 89 -0.40 10.39 2.91
CA ILE A 89 -0.60 10.40 4.36
C ILE A 89 -1.75 11.33 4.73
N ASN A 90 -1.78 12.54 4.18
CA ASN A 90 -2.84 13.51 4.44
C ASN A 90 -4.20 13.01 3.99
N HIS A 91 -4.26 12.34 2.83
CA HIS A 91 -5.49 11.74 2.34
C HIS A 91 -6.04 10.70 3.31
N LEU A 92 -5.17 9.81 3.79
CA LEU A 92 -5.57 8.74 4.71
C LEU A 92 -5.95 9.28 6.09
N LYS A 93 -5.30 10.34 6.55
CA LYS A 93 -5.61 10.96 7.84
C LYS A 93 -6.99 11.62 7.89
N LYS A 94 -7.63 11.84 6.76
CA LYS A 94 -9.01 12.35 6.74
C LYS A 94 -9.98 11.38 7.40
N ASN A 95 -9.65 10.09 7.43
CA ASN A 95 -10.45 9.12 8.16
C ASN A 95 -9.97 9.07 9.62
N LYS A 96 -10.69 9.75 10.50
CA LYS A 96 -10.34 9.84 11.92
C LYS A 96 -10.44 8.50 12.68
N LYS A 97 -11.02 7.48 12.06
CA LYS A 97 -11.10 6.14 12.65
C LYS A 97 -9.81 5.35 12.44
N LEU A 98 -8.88 5.84 11.62
CA LEU A 98 -7.63 5.16 11.32
C LEU A 98 -6.47 5.75 12.11
N GLU A 99 -5.65 4.87 12.66
CA GLU A 99 -4.33 5.20 13.17
C GLU A 99 -3.31 4.62 12.20
N ILE A 100 -2.52 5.49 11.56
CA ILE A 100 -1.71 5.12 10.41
C ILE A 100 -0.24 4.99 10.79
N TYR A 101 0.35 3.86 10.43
CA TYR A 101 1.77 3.58 10.58
C TYR A 101 2.39 3.48 9.20
N PHE A 102 3.26 4.41 8.86
CA PHE A 102 3.92 4.43 7.57
C PHE A 102 5.27 3.70 7.67
N MET A 103 5.46 2.77 6.76
CA MET A 103 6.68 1.94 6.71
C MET A 103 7.57 2.33 5.54
#